data_1b0edefc26c60924a35e347efc38b8a2
#
_entry.id   1b0edefc26c60924a35e347efc38b8a2
#
_cell.length_a   1.000
_cell.length_b   1.000
_cell.length_c   1.000
_cell.angle_alpha   90.00
_cell.angle_beta   90.00
_cell.angle_gamma   90.00
#
_symmetry.space_group_name_H-M   'P 1'
#
loop_
_entity.id
_entity.type
_entity.pdbx_description
1 polymer ?
#
loop_
_entity_poly.entity_id
_entity_poly.type
_entity_poly.pdbx_seq_one_letter_code
_entity_poly.pdbx_strand_id
1 'polypeptide(L)'
;MALEKTGGRTQYLNLPEVEMADRMCGGHRQVSQMVRNIYDRQRAGALRATAEGVTGNPLLRVNITFSSTPEAARAFYRKDLTNGFFGRIPFAYKARGERKGRIPRQGAYGEEFLGKLDEYLRRLDNCKGRFVVKPLNRVADQLAEEMARLADLADDDMLFELSHRSILAAWKKGATLWILNDQSWSHSIGDFVVWFCYYDLWSKVHVFGDMFKLGDGQADEVLRSGPKNMLDGLPLTFNEQQLEALRLSMGKSKEGTRHQLNVWKNRGFITYSAQAGMYAKTEEYVGSLKLKSNGKV
;
A
#
# COMPACT_ATOMS: atom_id res chain seq x y z
N MET A 1 26.94 -6.32 12.09
CA MET A 1 28.30 -5.75 12.27
C MET A 1 28.43 -4.28 11.88
N ALA A 2 28.25 -3.88 10.60
CA ALA A 2 28.35 -2.46 10.23
C ALA A 2 27.30 -1.58 10.92
N LEU A 3 26.05 -2.03 11.00
CA LEU A 3 24.92 -1.29 11.59
C LEU A 3 25.02 -1.13 13.13
N GLU A 4 25.66 -2.06 13.82
CA GLU A 4 25.85 -2.00 15.27
C GLU A 4 26.90 -0.96 15.66
N LYS A 5 27.94 -0.80 14.82
CA LYS A 5 28.99 0.20 15.01
C LYS A 5 28.54 1.64 14.79
N THR A 6 27.32 1.86 14.27
CA THR A 6 26.82 3.21 13.98
C THR A 6 26.28 3.97 15.20
N GLY A 7 26.35 3.37 16.40
CA GLY A 7 25.90 4.02 17.63
C GLY A 7 24.42 4.41 17.64
N GLY A 8 23.57 3.65 16.93
CA GLY A 8 22.13 3.90 16.84
C GLY A 8 21.74 5.01 15.84
N ARG A 9 22.67 5.46 15.00
CA ARG A 9 22.35 6.42 13.91
C ARG A 9 21.53 5.75 12.82
N THR A 10 20.63 6.50 12.21
CA THR A 10 19.86 6.03 11.05
C THR A 10 20.81 5.84 9.85
N GLN A 11 20.72 4.67 9.23
CA GLN A 11 21.45 4.35 8.01
C GLN A 11 20.52 4.45 6.80
N TYR A 12 21.08 4.82 5.66
CA TYR A 12 20.37 4.79 4.38
C TYR A 12 21.04 3.80 3.44
N LEU A 13 20.28 2.83 2.97
CA LEU A 13 20.72 1.83 2.00
C LEU A 13 19.99 2.08 0.68
N ASN A 14 20.74 2.40 -0.35
CA ASN A 14 20.24 2.48 -1.72
C ASN A 14 20.73 1.26 -2.48
N LEU A 15 19.81 0.37 -2.84
CA LEU A 15 20.09 -0.85 -3.58
C LEU A 15 19.55 -0.68 -5.01
N PRO A 16 20.43 -0.51 -5.99
CA PRO A 16 20.04 -0.26 -7.38
C PRO A 16 19.29 -1.46 -8.00
N GLU A 17 19.49 -2.65 -7.44
CA GLU A 17 18.79 -3.88 -7.82
C GLU A 17 18.27 -4.59 -6.58
N VAL A 18 17.00 -5.00 -6.61
CA VAL A 18 16.34 -5.62 -5.45
C VAL A 18 17.01 -6.94 -5.03
N GLU A 19 17.58 -7.68 -5.96
CA GLU A 19 18.30 -8.95 -5.71
C GLU A 19 19.58 -8.76 -4.90
N MET A 20 20.15 -7.56 -4.89
CA MET A 20 21.31 -7.26 -4.05
C MET A 20 21.00 -7.41 -2.56
N ALA A 21 19.76 -7.20 -2.17
CA ALA A 21 19.33 -7.37 -0.79
C ALA A 21 19.57 -8.81 -0.30
N ASP A 22 19.26 -9.81 -1.12
CA ASP A 22 19.46 -11.22 -0.77
C ASP A 22 20.94 -11.55 -0.55
N ARG A 23 21.81 -11.01 -1.40
CA ARG A 23 23.27 -11.21 -1.28
C ARG A 23 23.82 -10.56 -0.02
N MET A 24 23.35 -9.35 0.31
CA MET A 24 23.83 -8.60 1.48
C MET A 24 23.39 -9.23 2.81
N CYS A 25 22.21 -9.82 2.86
CA CYS A 25 21.62 -10.33 4.10
C CYS A 25 21.77 -11.83 4.30
N GLY A 26 22.40 -12.55 3.34
CA GLY A 26 22.59 -14.00 3.42
C GLY A 26 21.34 -14.81 3.03
N GLY A 27 20.44 -14.21 2.25
CA GLY A 27 19.29 -14.85 1.62
C GLY A 27 17.97 -14.14 1.87
N HIS A 28 16.99 -14.46 1.06
CA HIS A 28 15.69 -13.79 0.99
C HIS A 28 14.92 -13.80 2.32
N ARG A 29 14.92 -14.91 3.05
CA ARG A 29 14.23 -15.01 4.34
C ARG A 29 14.80 -14.03 5.37
N GLN A 30 16.10 -13.80 5.39
CA GLN A 30 16.76 -12.86 6.28
C GLN A 30 16.40 -11.41 5.91
N VAL A 31 16.33 -11.07 4.61
CA VAL A 31 15.89 -9.75 4.14
C VAL A 31 14.46 -9.48 4.62
N SER A 32 13.56 -10.40 4.34
CA SER A 32 12.15 -10.29 4.72
C SER A 32 11.98 -10.09 6.23
N GLN A 33 12.69 -10.87 7.04
CA GLN A 33 12.65 -10.74 8.50
C GLN A 33 13.26 -9.41 8.98
N MET A 34 14.41 -9.02 8.42
CA MET A 34 15.10 -7.78 8.79
C MET A 34 14.23 -6.56 8.47
N VAL A 35 13.65 -6.48 7.28
CA VAL A 35 12.79 -5.35 6.89
C VAL A 35 11.55 -5.26 7.78
N ARG A 36 10.91 -6.39 8.10
CA ARG A 36 9.78 -6.40 9.04
C ARG A 36 10.17 -5.86 10.41
N ASN A 37 11.29 -6.33 10.97
CA ASN A 37 11.77 -5.85 12.26
C ASN A 37 12.12 -4.36 12.26
N ILE A 38 12.75 -3.86 11.17
CA ILE A 38 13.06 -2.43 11.01
C ILE A 38 11.77 -1.61 10.95
N TYR A 39 10.80 -2.05 10.15
CA TYR A 39 9.53 -1.34 9.98
C TYR A 39 8.73 -1.25 11.28
N ASP A 40 8.69 -2.34 12.06
CA ASP A 40 7.96 -2.44 13.31
C ASP A 40 8.80 -1.94 14.52
N ARG A 41 9.99 -1.35 14.28
CA ARG A 41 10.93 -0.88 15.29
C ARG A 41 11.30 -1.95 16.33
N GLN A 42 11.42 -3.18 15.87
CA GLN A 42 11.86 -4.30 16.68
C GLN A 42 13.39 -4.44 16.63
N ARG A 43 13.93 -5.09 17.65
CA ARG A 43 15.34 -5.47 17.61
C ARG A 43 15.55 -6.58 16.60
N ALA A 44 16.63 -6.51 15.86
CA ALA A 44 17.03 -7.55 14.92
C ALA A 44 18.42 -8.04 15.28
N GLY A 45 18.55 -9.33 15.49
CA GLY A 45 19.81 -9.96 15.84
C GLY A 45 19.92 -11.36 15.28
N ALA A 46 21.16 -11.86 15.19
CA ALA A 46 21.46 -13.25 14.91
C ALA A 46 22.33 -13.79 16.04
N LEU A 47 21.87 -14.86 16.68
CA LEU A 47 22.71 -15.68 17.55
C LEU A 47 23.43 -16.71 16.68
N ARG A 48 24.73 -16.57 16.53
CA ARG A 48 25.57 -17.59 15.88
C ARG A 48 26.45 -18.23 16.95
N ALA A 49 26.27 -19.51 17.17
CA ALA A 49 27.07 -20.30 18.10
C ALA A 49 28.42 -20.73 17.52
N THR A 50 29.15 -19.78 16.87
CA THR A 50 30.51 -20.02 16.37
C THR A 50 31.48 -19.17 17.17
N ALA A 51 32.73 -19.65 17.34
CA ALA A 51 33.75 -18.97 18.12
C ALA A 51 34.07 -17.53 17.64
N GLU A 52 33.80 -17.23 16.35
CA GLU A 52 33.92 -15.90 15.76
C GLU A 52 32.51 -15.22 15.54
N GLY A 53 31.48 -15.79 16.08
CA GLY A 53 30.11 -15.33 15.89
C GLY A 53 29.86 -13.97 16.52
N VAL A 54 29.53 -12.98 15.72
CA VAL A 54 29.05 -11.69 16.21
C VAL A 54 27.63 -11.86 16.69
N THR A 55 27.44 -11.82 17.99
CA THR A 55 26.13 -11.81 18.63
C THR A 55 25.71 -10.36 18.91
N GLY A 56 24.59 -9.94 18.35
CA GLY A 56 24.05 -8.62 18.62
C GLY A 56 22.53 -8.62 18.41
N ASN A 57 21.84 -7.80 19.17
CA ASN A 57 20.40 -7.58 19.04
C ASN A 57 20.09 -6.07 19.03
N PRO A 58 20.68 -5.31 18.09
CA PRO A 58 20.50 -3.87 18.03
C PRO A 58 19.09 -3.48 17.56
N LEU A 59 18.67 -2.28 17.95
CA LEU A 59 17.55 -1.61 17.32
C LEU A 59 18.05 -1.00 16.00
N LEU A 60 17.67 -1.61 14.89
CA LEU A 60 18.06 -1.13 13.58
C LEU A 60 17.21 0.06 13.16
N ARG A 61 17.89 1.14 12.75
CA ARG A 61 17.27 2.33 12.13
C ARG A 61 17.81 2.45 10.73
N VAL A 62 17.04 1.94 9.77
CA VAL A 62 17.48 1.89 8.38
C VAL A 62 16.35 2.38 7.48
N ASN A 63 16.69 3.28 6.57
CA ASN A 63 15.88 3.61 5.41
C ASN A 63 16.44 2.84 4.22
N ILE A 64 15.59 2.13 3.50
CA ILE A 64 16.01 1.28 2.39
C ILE A 64 15.24 1.71 1.15
N THR A 65 15.96 1.91 0.04
CA THR A 65 15.37 2.10 -1.28
C THR A 65 15.86 0.96 -2.18
N PHE A 66 14.90 0.31 -2.83
CA PHE A 66 15.18 -0.69 -3.86
C PHE A 66 14.76 -0.13 -5.22
N SER A 67 15.56 -0.38 -6.24
CA SER A 67 15.14 -0.20 -7.63
C SER A 67 15.07 -1.56 -8.33
N SER A 68 14.19 -1.71 -9.30
CA SER A 68 14.02 -2.96 -10.01
C SER A 68 13.24 -2.77 -11.30
N THR A 69 13.38 -3.71 -12.24
CA THR A 69 12.36 -3.88 -13.28
C THR A 69 11.11 -4.54 -12.70
N PRO A 70 9.93 -4.37 -13.33
CA PRO A 70 8.71 -5.05 -12.86
C PRO A 70 8.89 -6.57 -12.77
N GLU A 71 9.56 -7.20 -13.73
CA GLU A 71 9.80 -8.64 -13.79
C GLU A 71 10.67 -9.12 -12.63
N ALA A 72 11.78 -8.42 -12.35
CA ALA A 72 12.68 -8.76 -11.25
C ALA A 72 11.99 -8.53 -9.89
N ALA A 73 11.20 -7.45 -9.75
CA ALA A 73 10.39 -7.22 -8.55
C ALA A 73 9.37 -8.35 -8.33
N ARG A 74 8.68 -8.79 -9.38
CA ARG A 74 7.74 -9.92 -9.32
C ARG A 74 8.42 -11.21 -8.88
N ALA A 75 9.58 -11.51 -9.44
CA ALA A 75 10.37 -12.68 -9.05
C ALA A 75 10.80 -12.62 -7.58
N PHE A 76 11.29 -11.45 -7.14
CA PHE A 76 11.75 -11.23 -5.77
C PHE A 76 10.63 -11.34 -4.73
N TYR A 77 9.48 -10.69 -4.94
CA TYR A 77 8.39 -10.66 -3.97
C TYR A 77 7.43 -11.85 -4.06
N ARG A 78 7.60 -12.77 -5.02
CA ARG A 78 6.68 -13.88 -5.27
C ARG A 78 6.28 -14.67 -4.03
N LYS A 79 7.21 -14.91 -3.11
CA LYS A 79 7.00 -15.69 -1.88
C LYS A 79 6.53 -14.85 -0.69
N ASP A 80 6.45 -13.54 -0.86
CA ASP A 80 6.22 -12.60 0.24
C ASP A 80 4.90 -11.83 0.13
N LEU A 81 4.10 -12.08 -0.89
CA LEU A 81 2.85 -11.36 -1.13
C LEU A 81 1.87 -11.49 0.05
N THR A 82 1.91 -12.63 0.76
CA THR A 82 1.00 -12.94 1.86
C THR A 82 1.65 -12.88 3.25
N ASN A 83 2.99 -12.77 3.34
CA ASN A 83 3.69 -12.87 4.63
C ASN A 83 3.89 -11.53 5.36
N GLY A 84 3.30 -10.46 4.86
CA GLY A 84 3.37 -9.12 5.42
C GLY A 84 4.66 -8.35 5.12
N PHE A 85 5.66 -8.91 4.44
CA PHE A 85 6.84 -8.18 3.97
C PHE A 85 6.46 -7.21 2.86
N PHE A 86 5.79 -7.70 1.83
CA PHE A 86 5.33 -6.93 0.69
C PHE A 86 4.50 -5.71 1.10
N GLY A 87 3.53 -5.89 1.99
CA GLY A 87 2.66 -4.80 2.43
C GLY A 87 3.40 -3.65 3.12
N ARG A 88 4.59 -3.90 3.70
CA ARG A 88 5.39 -2.88 4.40
C ARG A 88 6.27 -2.03 3.48
N ILE A 89 6.41 -2.43 2.22
CA ILE A 89 7.19 -1.70 1.21
C ILE A 89 6.25 -0.83 0.40
N PRO A 90 6.41 0.49 0.40
CA PRO A 90 5.71 1.34 -0.54
C PRO A 90 6.35 1.22 -1.92
N PHE A 91 5.51 1.16 -2.95
CA PHE A 91 5.92 1.00 -4.33
C PHE A 91 5.67 2.29 -5.12
N ALA A 92 6.59 2.58 -6.03
CA ALA A 92 6.44 3.63 -7.01
C ALA A 92 6.75 3.05 -8.40
N TYR A 93 5.71 2.86 -9.21
CA TYR A 93 5.84 2.38 -10.57
C TYR A 93 5.70 3.54 -11.55
N LYS A 94 6.69 3.69 -12.42
CA LYS A 94 6.60 4.63 -13.53
C LYS A 94 6.25 3.87 -14.80
N ALA A 95 5.02 4.06 -15.28
CA ALA A 95 4.62 3.51 -16.57
C ALA A 95 5.57 3.97 -17.68
N ARG A 96 5.75 3.11 -18.68
CA ARG A 96 6.57 3.41 -19.85
C ARG A 96 5.95 4.60 -20.58
N GLY A 97 6.51 5.77 -20.38
CA GLY A 97 6.10 6.98 -21.10
C GLY A 97 6.56 6.94 -22.56
N GLU A 98 6.20 7.97 -23.30
CA GLU A 98 6.72 8.17 -24.66
C GLU A 98 8.25 8.08 -24.68
N ARG A 99 8.79 7.32 -25.62
CA ARG A 99 10.24 7.21 -25.82
C ARG A 99 10.77 8.56 -26.26
N LYS A 100 11.36 9.31 -25.34
CA LYS A 100 12.09 10.53 -25.69
C LYS A 100 13.45 10.10 -26.23
N GLY A 101 13.77 10.48 -27.46
CA GLY A 101 15.05 10.18 -28.11
C GLY A 101 16.26 10.87 -27.47
N ARG A 102 16.15 11.31 -26.20
CA ARG A 102 17.24 11.98 -25.47
C ARG A 102 17.63 11.16 -24.24
N ILE A 103 18.91 10.92 -24.08
CA ILE A 103 19.47 10.33 -22.87
C ILE A 103 19.29 11.34 -21.72
N PRO A 104 18.72 10.96 -20.58
CA PRO A 104 18.66 11.83 -19.41
C PRO A 104 20.08 12.25 -19.01
N ARG A 105 20.33 13.54 -18.88
CA ARG A 105 21.59 14.06 -18.36
C ARG A 105 21.40 14.24 -16.85
N GLN A 106 22.26 13.63 -16.06
CA GLN A 106 22.35 13.91 -14.64
C GLN A 106 23.21 15.16 -14.46
N GLY A 107 22.69 16.16 -13.77
CA GLY A 107 23.42 17.33 -13.33
C GLY A 107 23.82 17.21 -11.85
N ALA A 108 24.76 18.04 -11.40
CA ALA A 108 25.02 18.23 -9.99
C ALA A 108 23.97 19.20 -9.40
N TYR A 109 23.60 19.00 -8.15
CA TYR A 109 22.80 19.98 -7.41
C TYR A 109 23.64 21.20 -7.11
N GLY A 110 23.11 22.41 -7.37
CA GLY A 110 23.78 23.66 -7.06
C GLY A 110 23.80 23.95 -5.55
N GLU A 111 24.70 24.84 -5.13
CA GLU A 111 24.87 25.23 -3.70
C GLU A 111 23.59 25.78 -3.08
N GLU A 112 22.80 26.54 -3.83
CA GLU A 112 21.51 27.06 -3.36
C GLU A 112 20.54 25.95 -2.98
N PHE A 113 20.47 24.91 -3.81
CA PHE A 113 19.62 23.72 -3.53
C PHE A 113 20.13 22.96 -2.29
N LEU A 114 21.43 22.76 -2.18
CA LEU A 114 22.04 22.09 -1.03
C LEU A 114 21.82 22.88 0.26
N GLY A 115 21.94 24.22 0.22
CA GLY A 115 21.64 25.08 1.36
C GLY A 115 20.20 24.98 1.84
N LYS A 116 19.22 24.93 0.92
CA LYS A 116 17.81 24.69 1.24
C LYS A 116 17.59 23.30 1.83
N LEU A 117 18.26 22.29 1.28
CA LEU A 117 18.17 20.92 1.76
C LEU A 117 18.69 20.80 3.21
N ASP A 118 19.81 21.45 3.53
CA ASP A 118 20.37 21.47 4.89
C ASP A 118 19.42 22.08 5.92
N GLU A 119 18.64 23.08 5.55
CA GLU A 119 17.61 23.66 6.41
C GLU A 119 16.54 22.64 6.75
N TYR A 120 16.02 21.91 5.75
CA TYR A 120 15.04 20.87 5.94
C TYR A 120 15.59 19.69 6.77
N LEU A 121 16.82 19.27 6.52
CA LEU A 121 17.47 18.21 7.31
C LEU A 121 17.62 18.61 8.77
N ARG A 122 17.98 19.86 9.08
CA ARG A 122 18.02 20.38 10.45
C ARG A 122 16.66 20.34 11.15
N ARG A 123 15.56 20.63 10.43
CA ARG A 123 14.20 20.50 10.97
C ARG A 123 13.89 19.05 11.36
N LEU A 124 14.27 18.07 10.55
CA LEU A 124 14.13 16.66 10.87
C LEU A 124 14.98 16.22 12.07
N ASP A 125 16.25 16.63 12.12
CA ASP A 125 17.17 16.26 13.19
C ASP A 125 16.76 16.85 14.55
N ASN A 126 16.18 18.04 14.56
CA ASN A 126 15.69 18.73 15.75
C ASN A 126 14.34 18.20 16.25
N CYS A 127 13.60 17.49 15.40
CA CYS A 127 12.29 16.98 15.74
C CYS A 127 12.40 15.64 16.50
N LYS A 128 12.18 15.66 17.80
CA LYS A 128 12.28 14.50 18.69
C LYS A 128 11.00 14.32 19.49
N GLY A 129 10.66 13.07 19.82
CA GLY A 129 9.53 12.74 20.68
C GLY A 129 8.34 12.14 19.94
N ARG A 130 7.18 12.24 20.58
CA ARG A 130 5.89 11.78 20.02
C ARG A 130 5.07 12.99 19.64
N PHE A 131 4.48 12.95 18.45
CA PHE A 131 3.58 14.00 17.97
C PHE A 131 2.22 13.41 17.68
N VAL A 132 1.19 14.23 17.87
CA VAL A 132 -0.17 13.94 17.44
C VAL A 132 -0.56 15.02 16.44
N VAL A 133 -0.63 14.65 15.18
CA VAL A 133 -1.02 15.55 14.09
C VAL A 133 -2.49 15.31 13.76
N LYS A 134 -3.40 15.96 14.50
CA LYS A 134 -4.84 15.73 14.39
C LYS A 134 -5.41 15.82 12.95
N PRO A 135 -5.02 16.83 12.12
CA PRO A 135 -5.49 16.88 10.73
C PRO A 135 -5.01 15.68 9.90
N LEU A 136 -3.76 15.25 10.09
CA LEU A 136 -3.21 14.09 9.39
C LEU A 136 -3.92 12.79 9.78
N ASN A 137 -4.24 12.63 11.08
CA ASN A 137 -5.02 11.47 11.54
C ASN A 137 -6.39 11.43 10.89
N ARG A 138 -7.10 12.59 10.81
CA ARG A 138 -8.40 12.66 10.13
C ARG A 138 -8.34 12.25 8.66
N VAL A 139 -7.31 12.68 7.93
CA VAL A 139 -7.11 12.24 6.53
C VAL A 139 -6.89 10.72 6.46
N ALA A 140 -6.09 10.16 7.37
CA ALA A 140 -5.86 8.70 7.41
C ALA A 140 -7.14 7.92 7.77
N ASP A 141 -7.93 8.41 8.72
CA ASP A 141 -9.21 7.79 9.11
C ASP A 141 -10.22 7.81 7.95
N GLN A 142 -10.35 8.94 7.23
CA GLN A 142 -11.19 9.06 6.04
C GLN A 142 -10.76 8.10 4.93
N LEU A 143 -9.45 7.98 4.68
CA LEU A 143 -8.92 7.01 3.72
C LEU A 143 -9.23 5.56 4.16
N ALA A 144 -9.11 5.25 5.45
CA ALA A 144 -9.39 3.92 5.97
C ALA A 144 -10.88 3.54 5.79
N GLU A 145 -11.79 4.46 6.08
CA GLU A 145 -13.23 4.27 5.87
C GLU A 145 -13.56 4.08 4.38
N GLU A 146 -12.98 4.90 3.50
CA GLU A 146 -13.21 4.79 2.06
C GLU A 146 -12.68 3.47 1.51
N MET A 147 -11.46 3.07 1.90
CA MET A 147 -10.85 1.81 1.43
C MET A 147 -11.60 0.58 1.96
N ALA A 148 -12.03 0.60 3.23
CA ALA A 148 -12.86 -0.46 3.79
C ALA A 148 -14.17 -0.61 3.00
N ARG A 149 -14.83 0.52 2.69
CA ARG A 149 -16.04 0.53 1.86
C ARG A 149 -15.80 -0.04 0.46
N LEU A 150 -14.68 0.32 -0.18
CA LEU A 150 -14.33 -0.20 -1.52
C LEU A 150 -14.01 -1.69 -1.49
N ALA A 151 -13.31 -2.16 -0.45
CA ALA A 151 -13.01 -3.57 -0.27
C ALA A 151 -14.28 -4.39 -0.02
N ASP A 152 -15.19 -3.89 0.83
CA ASP A 152 -16.49 -4.53 1.08
C ASP A 152 -17.34 -4.63 -0.20
N LEU A 153 -17.33 -3.60 -1.06
CA LEU A 153 -18.05 -3.61 -2.34
C LEU A 153 -17.45 -4.59 -3.35
N ALA A 154 -16.14 -4.74 -3.34
CA ALA A 154 -15.43 -5.64 -4.22
C ALA A 154 -15.32 -7.08 -3.66
N ASP A 155 -15.69 -7.30 -2.38
CA ASP A 155 -15.42 -8.55 -1.66
C ASP A 155 -13.95 -8.94 -1.79
N ASP A 156 -13.06 -7.99 -1.47
CA ASP A 156 -11.63 -8.10 -1.71
C ASP A 156 -10.83 -7.84 -0.43
N ASP A 157 -10.58 -8.92 0.34
CA ASP A 157 -9.79 -8.88 1.58
C ASP A 157 -8.34 -8.41 1.32
N MET A 158 -7.79 -8.73 0.14
CA MET A 158 -6.43 -8.31 -0.21
C MET A 158 -6.37 -6.79 -0.41
N LEU A 159 -7.37 -6.20 -1.06
CA LEU A 159 -7.48 -4.75 -1.17
C LEU A 159 -7.54 -4.10 0.22
N PHE A 160 -8.32 -4.67 1.14
CA PHE A 160 -8.40 -4.20 2.53
C PHE A 160 -7.04 -4.21 3.21
N GLU A 161 -6.35 -5.33 3.21
CA GLU A 161 -5.03 -5.50 3.84
C GLU A 161 -3.96 -4.58 3.23
N LEU A 162 -3.88 -4.49 1.91
CA LEU A 162 -2.91 -3.62 1.23
C LEU A 162 -3.19 -2.15 1.48
N SER A 163 -4.46 -1.75 1.51
CA SER A 163 -4.85 -0.35 1.72
C SER A 163 -4.41 0.15 3.09
N HIS A 164 -4.60 -0.63 4.16
CA HIS A 164 -4.14 -0.27 5.50
C HIS A 164 -2.63 0.00 5.56
N ARG A 165 -1.84 -0.80 4.85
CA ARG A 165 -0.39 -0.61 4.77
C ARG A 165 -0.01 0.64 3.97
N SER A 166 -0.73 0.89 2.88
CA SER A 166 -0.51 2.08 2.04
C SER A 166 -0.91 3.36 2.78
N ILE A 167 -2.02 3.35 3.53
CA ILE A 167 -2.44 4.46 4.39
C ILE A 167 -1.37 4.76 5.45
N LEU A 168 -0.86 3.73 6.13
CA LEU A 168 0.19 3.92 7.13
C LEU A 168 1.49 4.48 6.52
N ALA A 169 1.86 4.02 5.32
CA ALA A 169 3.02 4.57 4.60
C ALA A 169 2.79 6.03 4.21
N ALA A 170 1.61 6.37 3.69
CA ALA A 170 1.20 7.72 3.34
C ALA A 170 1.20 8.64 4.57
N TRP A 171 0.64 8.18 5.69
CA TRP A 171 0.66 8.90 6.97
C TRP A 171 2.09 9.22 7.44
N LYS A 172 3.01 8.24 7.38
CA LYS A 172 4.43 8.46 7.73
C LYS A 172 5.07 9.53 6.84
N LYS A 173 4.77 9.54 5.54
CA LYS A 173 5.24 10.57 4.60
C LYS A 173 4.63 11.94 4.91
N GLY A 174 3.32 11.98 5.18
CA GLY A 174 2.64 13.20 5.62
C GLY A 174 3.21 13.78 6.91
N ALA A 175 3.53 12.93 7.89
CA ALA A 175 4.20 13.37 9.11
C ALA A 175 5.58 13.96 8.85
N THR A 176 6.36 13.37 7.93
CA THR A 176 7.65 13.94 7.50
C THR A 176 7.45 15.32 6.86
N LEU A 177 6.49 15.46 5.94
CA LEU A 177 6.20 16.75 5.31
C LEU A 177 5.73 17.80 6.32
N TRP A 178 4.94 17.40 7.31
CA TRP A 178 4.52 18.30 8.39
C TRP A 178 5.72 18.80 9.20
N ILE A 179 6.71 17.95 9.52
CA ILE A 179 7.95 18.38 10.18
C ILE A 179 8.72 19.36 9.28
N LEU A 180 8.86 19.04 7.99
CA LEU A 180 9.55 19.89 7.02
C LEU A 180 8.84 21.23 6.82
N ASN A 181 7.55 21.31 7.08
CA ASN A 181 6.73 22.53 7.06
C ASN A 181 6.62 23.20 8.44
N ASP A 182 7.70 23.16 9.24
CA ASP A 182 7.77 23.74 10.58
C ASP A 182 6.62 23.32 11.51
N GLN A 183 6.23 22.06 11.45
CA GLN A 183 5.13 21.49 12.22
C GLN A 183 3.79 22.19 12.01
N SER A 184 3.66 22.89 10.89
CA SER A 184 2.43 23.55 10.48
C SER A 184 1.67 22.71 9.47
N TRP A 185 0.35 22.62 9.67
CA TRP A 185 -0.52 21.89 8.73
C TRP A 185 -0.82 22.74 7.51
N SER A 186 -0.79 22.14 6.32
CA SER A 186 -1.33 22.71 5.09
C SER A 186 -2.20 21.68 4.36
N HIS A 187 -3.17 22.14 3.59
CA HIS A 187 -4.03 21.26 2.79
C HIS A 187 -3.21 20.42 1.79
N SER A 188 -2.14 20.97 1.23
CA SER A 188 -1.26 20.26 0.31
C SER A 188 -0.58 19.02 0.93
N ILE A 189 -0.37 18.99 2.25
CA ILE A 189 0.10 17.79 2.94
C ILE A 189 -0.98 16.72 2.92
N GLY A 190 -2.25 17.09 3.15
CA GLY A 190 -3.38 16.19 3.07
C GLY A 190 -3.55 15.61 1.66
N ASP A 191 -3.53 16.47 0.64
CA ASP A 191 -3.64 16.08 -0.76
C ASP A 191 -2.52 15.12 -1.17
N PHE A 192 -1.29 15.40 -0.70
CA PHE A 192 -0.16 14.50 -0.93
C PHE A 192 -0.37 13.12 -0.28
N VAL A 193 -0.89 13.08 0.94
CA VAL A 193 -1.16 11.81 1.65
C VAL A 193 -2.19 10.97 0.90
N VAL A 194 -3.28 11.60 0.44
CA VAL A 194 -4.30 10.95 -0.39
C VAL A 194 -3.68 10.43 -1.68
N TRP A 195 -3.01 11.31 -2.42
CA TRP A 195 -2.34 10.95 -3.67
C TRP A 195 -1.34 9.80 -3.48
N PHE A 196 -0.49 9.86 -2.44
CA PHE A 196 0.52 8.84 -2.19
C PHE A 196 -0.11 7.48 -1.87
N CYS A 197 -1.18 7.45 -1.08
CA CYS A 197 -1.89 6.22 -0.76
C CYS A 197 -2.43 5.54 -2.03
N TYR A 198 -3.12 6.28 -2.89
CA TYR A 198 -3.65 5.75 -4.15
C TYR A 198 -2.54 5.35 -5.12
N TYR A 199 -1.46 6.12 -5.19
CA TYR A 199 -0.33 5.83 -6.08
C TYR A 199 0.42 4.56 -5.67
N ASP A 200 0.63 4.34 -4.37
CA ASP A 200 1.22 3.11 -3.85
C ASP A 200 0.33 1.89 -4.15
N LEU A 201 -0.98 2.01 -3.88
CA LEU A 201 -1.95 0.95 -4.20
C LEU A 201 -2.00 0.66 -5.70
N TRP A 202 -2.09 1.70 -6.52
CA TRP A 202 -2.08 1.56 -7.97
C TRP A 202 -0.80 0.88 -8.45
N SER A 203 0.36 1.27 -7.92
CA SER A 203 1.64 0.66 -8.26
C SER A 203 1.68 -0.83 -7.91
N LYS A 204 1.18 -1.21 -6.73
CA LYS A 204 1.09 -2.60 -6.29
C LYS A 204 0.17 -3.42 -7.20
N VAL A 205 -1.02 -2.92 -7.47
CA VAL A 205 -1.99 -3.59 -8.35
C VAL A 205 -1.47 -3.70 -9.78
N HIS A 206 -0.85 -2.63 -10.30
CA HIS A 206 -0.33 -2.63 -11.66
C HIS A 206 0.82 -3.63 -11.86
N VAL A 207 1.73 -3.75 -10.89
CA VAL A 207 2.90 -4.62 -11.01
C VAL A 207 2.60 -6.06 -10.59
N PHE A 208 1.75 -6.27 -9.58
CA PHE A 208 1.58 -7.58 -8.93
C PHE A 208 0.14 -8.11 -8.96
N GLY A 209 -0.81 -7.38 -9.55
CA GLY A 209 -2.23 -7.69 -9.43
C GLY A 209 -2.63 -9.09 -9.92
N ASP A 210 -1.98 -9.59 -10.96
CA ASP A 210 -2.16 -10.96 -11.46
C ASP A 210 -1.63 -12.03 -10.48
N MET A 211 -0.59 -11.70 -9.72
CA MET A 211 0.01 -12.62 -8.73
C MET A 211 -0.87 -12.80 -7.49
N PHE A 212 -1.71 -11.81 -7.16
CA PHE A 212 -2.70 -11.92 -6.08
C PHE A 212 -3.88 -12.81 -6.44
N LYS A 213 -4.10 -13.03 -7.73
CA LYS A 213 -5.15 -13.88 -8.28
C LYS A 213 -4.63 -15.27 -8.64
N LEU A 214 -3.98 -15.94 -7.71
CA LEU A 214 -3.53 -17.33 -7.92
C LEU A 214 -4.75 -18.23 -8.17
N GLY A 215 -5.12 -18.40 -9.44
CA GLY A 215 -6.15 -19.31 -9.85
C GLY A 215 -6.67 -19.15 -11.27
N ASP A 216 -6.88 -17.93 -11.81
CA ASP A 216 -7.55 -17.84 -13.12
C ASP A 216 -7.09 -16.67 -14.00
N GLY A 217 -6.91 -16.97 -15.27
CA GLY A 217 -6.34 -16.17 -16.35
C GLY A 217 -7.09 -14.91 -16.80
N GLN A 218 -7.62 -14.08 -15.90
CA GLN A 218 -8.29 -12.81 -16.20
C GLN A 218 -7.50 -11.56 -15.77
N ALA A 219 -6.17 -11.68 -15.66
CA ALA A 219 -5.30 -10.62 -15.14
C ALA A 219 -5.37 -9.28 -15.91
N ASP A 220 -5.60 -9.31 -17.22
CA ASP A 220 -5.52 -8.10 -18.06
C ASP A 220 -6.73 -7.15 -17.94
N GLU A 221 -7.90 -7.66 -17.62
CA GLU A 221 -9.14 -6.85 -17.56
C GLU A 221 -9.27 -6.06 -16.25
N VAL A 222 -8.71 -6.58 -15.15
CA VAL A 222 -8.78 -5.94 -13.83
C VAL A 222 -7.76 -4.83 -13.67
N LEU A 223 -6.62 -4.90 -14.33
CA LEU A 223 -5.58 -3.86 -14.33
C LEU A 223 -6.06 -2.54 -14.96
N ARG A 224 -7.08 -2.58 -15.80
CA ARG A 224 -7.61 -1.40 -16.52
C ARG A 224 -8.73 -0.65 -15.79
N SER A 225 -9.38 -1.27 -14.80
CA SER A 225 -10.62 -0.73 -14.21
C SER A 225 -10.60 -0.53 -12.68
N GLY A 226 -9.51 -0.87 -11.97
CA GLY A 226 -9.51 -0.94 -10.51
C GLY A 226 -10.34 -2.12 -9.97
N PRO A 227 -10.54 -2.23 -8.65
CA PRO A 227 -11.38 -3.28 -8.08
C PRO A 227 -12.80 -3.17 -8.62
N LYS A 228 -13.28 -4.26 -9.27
CA LYS A 228 -14.65 -4.32 -9.79
C LYS A 228 -15.61 -4.31 -8.62
N ASN A 229 -16.48 -3.32 -8.60
CA ASN A 229 -17.57 -3.30 -7.65
C ASN A 229 -18.57 -4.42 -8.01
N MET A 230 -18.57 -5.49 -7.22
CA MET A 230 -19.42 -6.65 -7.45
C MET A 230 -20.90 -6.29 -7.40
N LEU A 231 -21.29 -5.37 -6.54
CA LEU A 231 -22.67 -4.93 -6.43
C LEU A 231 -23.15 -4.22 -7.70
N ASP A 232 -22.28 -3.52 -8.43
CA ASP A 232 -22.63 -2.88 -9.72
C ASP A 232 -22.94 -3.90 -10.82
N GLY A 233 -22.33 -5.09 -10.75
CA GLY A 233 -22.60 -6.20 -11.66
C GLY A 233 -23.96 -6.88 -11.47
N LEU A 234 -24.69 -6.53 -10.40
CA LEU A 234 -26.03 -7.04 -10.13
C LEU A 234 -27.11 -6.04 -10.57
N PRO A 235 -28.33 -6.52 -10.91
CA PRO A 235 -29.47 -5.63 -11.16
C PRO A 235 -29.88 -4.86 -9.90
N LEU A 236 -30.77 -3.86 -10.04
CA LEU A 236 -31.28 -3.07 -8.90
C LEU A 236 -31.94 -3.93 -7.83
N THR A 237 -32.61 -5.00 -8.26
CA THR A 237 -33.16 -6.05 -7.38
C THR A 237 -32.60 -7.39 -7.82
N PHE A 238 -32.13 -8.19 -6.86
CA PHE A 238 -31.50 -9.48 -7.14
C PHE A 238 -31.75 -10.48 -6.02
N ASN A 239 -31.55 -11.76 -6.30
CA ASN A 239 -31.62 -12.84 -5.32
C ASN A 239 -30.24 -13.44 -5.02
N GLU A 240 -30.17 -14.32 -4.03
CA GLU A 240 -28.93 -14.99 -3.61
C GLU A 240 -28.27 -15.78 -4.77
N GLN A 241 -29.07 -16.43 -5.61
CA GLN A 241 -28.57 -17.22 -6.75
C GLN A 241 -27.87 -16.35 -7.81
N GLN A 242 -28.39 -15.14 -8.06
CA GLN A 242 -27.76 -14.19 -8.99
C GLN A 242 -26.40 -13.69 -8.46
N LEU A 243 -26.30 -13.45 -7.17
CA LEU A 243 -25.02 -13.11 -6.55
C LEU A 243 -24.05 -14.31 -6.59
N GLU A 244 -24.52 -15.54 -6.32
CA GLU A 244 -23.71 -16.75 -6.45
C GLU A 244 -23.15 -16.93 -7.87
N ALA A 245 -24.01 -16.76 -8.88
CA ALA A 245 -23.59 -16.83 -10.27
C ALA A 245 -22.54 -15.78 -10.63
N LEU A 246 -22.73 -14.54 -10.16
CA LEU A 246 -21.75 -13.47 -10.36
C LEU A 246 -20.43 -13.77 -9.63
N ARG A 247 -20.48 -14.26 -8.38
CA ARG A 247 -19.28 -14.66 -7.63
C ARG A 247 -18.49 -15.73 -8.36
N LEU A 248 -19.18 -16.77 -8.86
CA LEU A 248 -18.55 -17.83 -9.64
C LEU A 248 -17.91 -17.30 -10.92
N SER A 249 -18.58 -16.40 -11.65
CA SER A 249 -18.01 -15.78 -12.86
C SER A 249 -16.78 -14.92 -12.57
N MET A 250 -16.63 -14.45 -11.32
CA MET A 250 -15.47 -13.70 -10.83
C MET A 250 -14.41 -14.62 -10.15
N GLY A 251 -14.55 -15.95 -10.23
CA GLY A 251 -13.61 -16.91 -9.64
C GLY A 251 -13.71 -17.03 -8.10
N LYS A 252 -14.81 -16.58 -7.49
CA LYS A 252 -15.02 -16.65 -6.03
C LYS A 252 -15.90 -17.83 -5.64
N SER A 253 -15.73 -18.36 -4.42
CA SER A 253 -16.53 -19.49 -3.93
C SER A 253 -17.96 -19.07 -3.58
N LYS A 254 -18.90 -20.01 -3.61
CA LYS A 254 -20.29 -19.80 -3.20
C LYS A 254 -20.45 -19.57 -1.70
N GLU A 255 -19.54 -20.13 -0.90
CA GLU A 255 -19.65 -20.14 0.58
C GLU A 255 -19.62 -18.72 1.17
N GLY A 256 -18.95 -17.78 0.51
CA GLY A 256 -18.91 -16.38 0.93
C GLY A 256 -20.17 -15.56 0.60
N THR A 257 -21.18 -16.09 -0.13
CA THR A 257 -22.35 -15.32 -0.58
C THR A 257 -23.14 -14.72 0.58
N ARG A 258 -23.44 -15.51 1.59
CA ARG A 258 -24.21 -15.04 2.77
C ARG A 258 -23.43 -14.02 3.60
N HIS A 259 -22.12 -14.22 3.72
CA HIS A 259 -21.28 -13.25 4.38
C HIS A 259 -21.32 -11.91 3.64
N GLN A 260 -21.16 -11.92 2.33
CA GLN A 260 -21.20 -10.72 1.49
C GLN A 260 -22.55 -9.99 1.58
N LEU A 261 -23.67 -10.69 1.53
CA LEU A 261 -24.99 -10.12 1.71
C LEU A 261 -25.14 -9.43 3.07
N ASN A 262 -24.64 -10.06 4.13
CA ASN A 262 -24.66 -9.47 5.47
C ASN A 262 -23.78 -8.20 5.56
N VAL A 263 -22.61 -8.22 4.97
CA VAL A 263 -21.73 -7.04 4.90
C VAL A 263 -22.45 -5.89 4.19
N TRP A 264 -22.97 -6.14 2.99
CA TRP A 264 -23.67 -5.10 2.23
C TRP A 264 -24.93 -4.57 2.93
N LYS A 265 -25.67 -5.44 3.62
CA LYS A 265 -26.84 -5.04 4.43
C LYS A 265 -26.43 -4.18 5.62
N ASN A 266 -25.39 -4.57 6.36
CA ASN A 266 -24.89 -3.82 7.50
C ASN A 266 -24.30 -2.46 7.11
N ARG A 267 -23.75 -2.35 5.90
CA ARG A 267 -23.24 -1.08 5.34
C ARG A 267 -24.34 -0.21 4.71
N GLY A 268 -25.59 -0.68 4.68
CA GLY A 268 -26.70 0.07 4.08
C GLY A 268 -26.68 0.12 2.55
N PHE A 269 -25.93 -0.73 1.88
CA PHE A 269 -25.88 -0.77 0.42
C PHE A 269 -27.09 -1.47 -0.19
N ILE A 270 -27.67 -2.42 0.55
CA ILE A 270 -28.84 -3.19 0.13
C ILE A 270 -29.85 -3.33 1.27
N THR A 271 -31.11 -3.53 0.89
CA THR A 271 -32.19 -3.96 1.78
C THR A 271 -32.70 -5.33 1.36
N TYR A 272 -33.32 -6.06 2.28
CA TYR A 272 -33.93 -7.38 2.00
C TYR A 272 -35.43 -7.33 2.25
N SER A 273 -36.19 -7.77 1.26
CA SER A 273 -37.64 -7.97 1.37
C SER A 273 -37.97 -9.43 1.59
N ALA A 274 -38.45 -9.79 2.78
CA ALA A 274 -38.85 -11.18 3.10
C ALA A 274 -40.05 -11.64 2.27
N GLN A 275 -40.97 -10.71 1.90
CA GLN A 275 -42.12 -11.06 1.08
C GLN A 275 -41.75 -11.43 -0.35
N ALA A 276 -40.75 -10.73 -0.93
CA ALA A 276 -40.31 -10.97 -2.30
C ALA A 276 -39.14 -11.97 -2.37
N GLY A 277 -38.48 -12.29 -1.25
CA GLY A 277 -37.25 -13.10 -1.24
C GLY A 277 -36.09 -12.45 -2.00
N MET A 278 -36.09 -11.12 -2.12
CA MET A 278 -35.18 -10.35 -2.98
C MET A 278 -34.44 -9.29 -2.17
N TYR A 279 -33.22 -8.99 -2.63
CA TYR A 279 -32.43 -7.85 -2.19
C TYR A 279 -32.60 -6.70 -3.15
N ALA A 280 -32.59 -5.47 -2.65
CA ALA A 280 -32.68 -4.25 -3.45
C ALA A 280 -31.52 -3.31 -3.08
N LYS A 281 -30.88 -2.70 -4.08
CA LYS A 281 -29.89 -1.63 -3.87
C LYS A 281 -30.57 -0.41 -3.28
N THR A 282 -29.94 0.24 -2.27
CA THR A 282 -30.50 1.43 -1.63
C THR A 282 -30.38 2.66 -2.55
N GLU A 283 -31.27 3.64 -2.35
CA GLU A 283 -31.20 4.91 -3.09
C GLU A 283 -29.90 5.66 -2.83
N GLU A 284 -29.40 5.61 -1.60
CA GLU A 284 -28.12 6.21 -1.20
C GLU A 284 -26.94 5.59 -1.99
N TYR A 285 -26.93 4.26 -2.15
CA TYR A 285 -25.93 3.59 -2.96
C TYR A 285 -26.03 3.99 -4.44
N VAL A 286 -27.23 3.98 -5.02
CA VAL A 286 -27.45 4.35 -6.43
C VAL A 286 -27.14 5.84 -6.66
N GLY A 287 -27.46 6.72 -5.72
CA GLY A 287 -27.14 8.14 -5.78
C GLY A 287 -25.64 8.42 -5.76
N SER A 288 -24.89 7.67 -4.96
CA SER A 288 -23.42 7.80 -4.90
C SER A 288 -22.72 7.42 -6.20
N LEU A 289 -23.30 6.52 -6.99
CA LEU A 289 -22.79 6.14 -8.32
C LEU A 289 -23.00 7.24 -9.37
N LYS A 290 -24.14 7.93 -9.32
CA LYS A 290 -24.46 9.05 -10.24
C LYS A 290 -23.51 10.24 -10.05
N LEU A 291 -23.12 10.53 -8.81
CA LEU A 291 -22.13 11.58 -8.51
C LEU A 291 -20.75 11.27 -9.06
N LYS A 292 -20.35 9.98 -9.07
CA LYS A 292 -19.05 9.55 -9.66
C LYS A 292 -19.04 9.58 -11.19
N SER A 293 -20.19 9.35 -11.85
CA SER A 293 -20.27 9.40 -13.32
C SER A 293 -20.25 10.84 -13.86
N ASN A 294 -20.71 11.81 -13.10
CA ASN A 294 -20.76 13.23 -13.48
C ASN A 294 -19.49 14.01 -13.11
N GLY A 295 -18.57 13.43 -12.34
CA GLY A 295 -17.31 14.04 -11.91
C GLY A 295 -16.10 13.70 -12.79
N LYS A 296 -16.28 13.17 -14.00
CA LYS A 296 -15.22 13.06 -14.99
C LYS A 296 -15.12 14.37 -15.79
N VAL A 297 -14.36 15.31 -15.23
CA VAL A 297 -13.68 16.36 -16.00
C VAL A 297 -12.18 16.20 -15.75
#